data_6cb0231562eddf2c92c41387519e7ddb
#
_entry.id   6cb0231562eddf2c92c41387519e7ddb
#
_cell.length_a   1.000
_cell.length_b   1.000
_cell.length_c   1.000
_cell.angle_alpha   90.00
_cell.angle_beta   90.00
_cell.angle_gamma   90.00
#
_symmetry.space_group_name_H-M   'P 1'
#
loop_
_entity.id
_entity.type
_entity.pdbx_description
1 polymer ?
#
loop_
_entity_poly.entity_id
_entity_poly.type
_entity_poly.pdbx_seq_one_letter_code
_entity_poly.pdbx_strand_id
1 'polypeptide(L)' 'MNTVIVLPGTKWQIPLINKLKKRGFKVIVFDYYENQPAYKYADGYEIVNILDKEKVYELAQKYKPIAV' A
#
# COMPACT_ATOMS: atom_id res chain seq x y z
N MET A 1 -12.15 4.60 9.16
CA MET A 1 -10.90 5.13 8.60
C MET A 1 -10.76 4.67 7.16
N ASN A 2 -10.61 5.61 6.25
CA ASN A 2 -10.48 5.28 4.83
C ASN A 2 -9.11 4.69 4.54
N THR A 3 -9.07 3.70 3.66
CA THR A 3 -7.85 3.00 3.29
C THR A 3 -7.39 3.42 1.91
N VAL A 4 -6.08 3.65 1.77
CA VAL A 4 -5.42 3.92 0.50
C VAL A 4 -4.37 2.84 0.28
N ILE A 5 -4.32 2.29 -0.92
CA ILE A 5 -3.32 1.32 -1.29
C ILE A 5 -2.25 2.04 -2.12
N VAL A 6 -1.00 1.87 -1.72
CA VAL A 6 0.15 2.48 -2.39
C VAL A 6 1.02 1.37 -2.97
N LEU A 7 1.41 1.50 -4.22
CA LEU A 7 2.33 0.56 -4.84
C LEU A 7 3.23 1.28 -5.84
N PRO A 8 4.51 0.87 -5.95
CA PRO A 8 5.21 -0.12 -5.13
C PRO A 8 5.65 0.44 -3.78
N GLY A 9 6.38 -0.38 -3.01
CA GLY A 9 6.83 -0.02 -1.66
C GLY A 9 8.23 0.55 -1.59
N THR A 10 8.68 1.29 -2.58
CA THR A 10 10.02 1.85 -2.62
C THR A 10 10.15 3.06 -1.69
N LYS A 11 11.40 3.46 -1.43
CA LYS A 11 11.68 4.61 -0.58
C LYS A 11 11.03 5.91 -1.08
N TRP A 12 10.78 5.99 -2.38
CA TRP A 12 10.16 7.19 -2.98
C TRP A 12 8.72 7.39 -2.54
N GLN A 13 8.07 6.34 -2.02
CA GLN A 13 6.70 6.42 -1.56
C GLN A 13 6.58 6.86 -0.10
N ILE A 14 7.67 6.89 0.65
CA ILE A 14 7.65 7.23 2.08
C ILE A 14 7.02 8.60 2.35
N PRO A 15 7.40 9.67 1.62
CA PRO A 15 6.77 10.98 1.87
C PRO A 15 5.27 10.96 1.64
N LEU A 16 4.82 10.25 0.60
CA LEU A 16 3.39 10.12 0.32
C LEU A 16 2.67 9.39 1.45
N ILE A 17 3.25 8.27 1.90
CA ILE A 17 2.66 7.48 2.98
C ILE A 17 2.52 8.31 4.25
N ASN A 18 3.58 9.03 4.62
CA ASN A 18 3.55 9.87 5.81
C ASN A 18 2.50 10.96 5.71
N LYS A 19 2.35 11.56 4.54
CA LYS A 19 1.36 12.60 4.31
C LYS A 19 -0.07 12.05 4.41
N LEU A 20 -0.30 10.88 3.83
CA LEU A 20 -1.62 10.24 3.89
C LEU A 20 -1.99 9.88 5.34
N LYS A 21 -1.05 9.35 6.09
CA LYS A 21 -1.31 8.99 7.49
C LYS A 21 -1.59 10.22 8.34
N LYS A 22 -0.89 11.32 8.09
CA LYS A 22 -1.17 12.59 8.77
C LYS A 22 -2.60 13.07 8.53
N ARG A 23 -3.15 12.76 7.37
CA ARG A 23 -4.51 13.15 7.01
C ARG A 23 -5.56 12.14 7.48
N GLY A 24 -5.16 11.14 8.24
CA GLY A 24 -6.08 10.18 8.82
C GLY A 24 -6.39 8.96 7.96
N PHE A 25 -5.64 8.74 6.88
CA PHE A 25 -5.83 7.56 6.07
C PHE A 25 -5.06 6.36 6.63
N LYS A 26 -5.65 5.19 6.45
CA LYS A 26 -4.94 3.93 6.65
C LYS A 26 -4.22 3.60 5.34
N VAL A 27 -2.93 3.30 5.40
CA VAL A 27 -2.13 3.05 4.21
C VAL A 27 -1.65 1.60 4.19
N ILE A 28 -1.94 0.91 3.11
CA ILE A 28 -1.48 -0.46 2.85
C ILE A 28 -0.60 -0.43 1.62
N VAL A 29 0.59 -1.02 1.71
CA VAL A 29 1.52 -1.05 0.59
C VAL A 29 1.49 -2.43 -0.06
N PHE A 30 1.42 -2.46 -1.38
CA PHE A 30 1.52 -3.68 -2.16
C PHE A 30 2.86 -3.67 -2.91
N ASP A 31 3.62 -4.73 -2.81
CA ASP A 31 4.86 -4.89 -3.56
C ASP A 31 5.20 -6.36 -3.70
N TYR A 32 6.07 -6.68 -4.65
CA TYR A 32 6.53 -8.04 -4.89
C TYR A 32 7.58 -8.50 -3.88
N TYR A 33 8.40 -7.58 -3.38
CA TYR A 33 9.55 -7.90 -2.52
C TYR A 33 9.19 -7.82 -1.05
N GLU A 34 9.84 -8.71 -0.25
CA GLU A 34 9.57 -8.78 1.19
C GLU A 34 10.12 -7.60 1.98
N ASN A 35 11.25 -7.06 1.54
CA ASN A 35 11.98 -6.05 2.32
C ASN A 35 11.99 -4.70 1.61
N GLN A 36 10.85 -4.03 1.60
CA GLN A 36 10.79 -2.70 1.02
C GLN A 36 10.79 -1.62 2.11
N PRO A 37 11.52 -0.51 1.86
CA PRO A 37 11.65 0.54 2.88
C PRO A 37 10.33 1.15 3.34
N ALA A 38 9.34 1.22 2.46
CA ALA A 38 8.08 1.85 2.79
C ALA A 38 7.22 1.05 3.76
N TYR A 39 7.45 -0.24 3.90
CA TYR A 39 6.59 -1.10 4.73
C TYR A 39 6.51 -0.63 6.18
N LYS A 40 7.62 -0.21 6.75
CA LYS A 40 7.63 0.19 8.16
C LYS A 40 6.91 1.51 8.44
N TYR A 41 6.62 2.27 7.40
CA TYR A 41 5.88 3.54 7.54
C TYR A 41 4.38 3.37 7.28
N ALA A 42 3.99 2.25 6.71
CA ALA A 42 2.59 1.96 6.40
C ALA A 42 1.91 1.25 7.59
N ASP A 43 0.60 1.16 7.52
CA ASP A 43 -0.19 0.42 8.51
C ASP A 43 -0.13 -1.09 8.26
N GLY A 44 0.16 -1.48 7.04
CA GLY A 44 0.33 -2.88 6.67
C GLY A 44 0.83 -3.00 5.24
N TYR A 45 1.07 -4.22 4.82
CA TYR A 45 1.52 -4.48 3.46
C TYR A 45 1.11 -5.87 3.00
N GLU A 46 1.09 -6.06 1.69
CA GLU A 46 0.85 -7.36 1.07
C GLU A 46 1.94 -7.62 0.04
N ILE A 47 2.43 -8.84 0.00
CA ILE A 47 3.42 -9.24 -0.98
C ILE A 47 2.69 -9.86 -2.15
N VAL A 48 2.71 -9.17 -3.28
CA VAL A 48 1.98 -9.57 -4.46
C VAL A 48 2.69 -9.04 -5.71
N ASN A 49 2.66 -9.82 -6.78
CA ASN A 49 3.18 -9.34 -8.06
C ASN A 49 2.26 -8.24 -8.58
N ILE A 50 2.73 -6.99 -8.53
CA ILE A 50 1.90 -5.83 -8.91
C ILE A 50 1.57 -5.78 -10.39
N LEU A 51 2.20 -6.64 -11.21
CA LEU A 51 1.85 -6.79 -12.61
C LEU A 51 0.69 -7.77 -12.80
N ASP A 52 0.37 -8.56 -11.79
CA ASP A 52 -0.76 -9.48 -11.80
C ASP A 52 -2.02 -8.72 -11.36
N LYS A 53 -2.71 -8.16 -12.31
CA LYS A 53 -3.86 -7.28 -12.05
C LYS A 53 -4.98 -7.99 -11.29
N GLU A 54 -5.20 -9.26 -11.56
CA GLU A 54 -6.26 -10.01 -10.86
C GLU A 54 -5.95 -10.19 -9.40
N LYS A 55 -4.70 -10.54 -9.07
CA LYS A 55 -4.28 -10.71 -7.69
C LYS A 55 -4.33 -9.40 -6.93
N VAL A 56 -3.86 -8.32 -7.56
CA VAL A 56 -3.92 -6.99 -6.95
C VAL A 56 -5.36 -6.61 -6.65
N TYR A 57 -6.25 -6.85 -7.59
CA TYR A 57 -7.67 -6.55 -7.42
C TYR A 57 -8.29 -7.35 -6.28
N GLU A 58 -8.03 -8.66 -6.23
CA GLU A 58 -8.55 -9.51 -5.16
C GLU A 58 -8.09 -9.04 -3.78
N LEU A 59 -6.80 -8.73 -3.65
CA LEU A 59 -6.26 -8.25 -2.39
C LEU A 59 -6.79 -6.86 -2.04
N ALA A 60 -6.95 -6.01 -3.04
CA ALA A 60 -7.48 -4.66 -2.82
C ALA A 60 -8.90 -4.72 -2.26
N GLN A 61 -9.72 -5.64 -2.75
CA GLN A 61 -11.10 -5.77 -2.27
C GLN A 61 -11.17 -6.08 -0.77
N LYS A 62 -10.19 -6.81 -0.27
CA LYS A 62 -10.09 -7.12 1.17
C LYS A 62 -10.02 -5.86 2.02
N TYR A 63 -9.40 -4.82 1.52
CA TYR A 63 -9.17 -3.57 2.25
C TYR A 63 -10.22 -2.50 1.97
N LYS A 64 -11.03 -2.68 0.94
CA LYS A 64 -12.06 -1.71 0.51
C LYS A 64 -11.50 -0.29 0.41
N PRO A 65 -10.42 -0.08 -0.38
CA PRO A 65 -9.78 1.22 -0.43
C PRO A 65 -10.61 2.26 -1.17
N ILE A 66 -10.39 3.52 -0.85
CA ILE A 66 -10.98 4.64 -1.61
C ILE A 66 -10.09 5.01 -2.80
N ALA A 67 -8.82 4.62 -2.76
CA ALA A 67 -7.86 4.91 -3.83
C ALA A 67 -6.72 3.90 -3.81
N VAL A 68 -6.10 3.75 -4.95
CA VAL A 68 -4.93 2.89 -5.12
C VAL A 68 -3.78 3.69 -5.71
#